data_d5cdd161be469aab4e9bee8ffe53ca47
#
_entry.id   d5cdd161be469aab4e9bee8ffe53ca47
#
_cell.length_a   1.000
_cell.length_b   1.000
_cell.length_c   1.000
_cell.angle_alpha   90.00
_cell.angle_beta   90.00
_cell.angle_gamma   90.00
#
_symmetry.space_group_name_H-M   'P 1'
#
loop_
_entity.id
_entity.type
_entity.pdbx_description
1 polymer ?
#
loop_
_entity_poly.entity_id
_entity_poly.type
_entity_poly.pdbx_seq_one_letter_code
_entity_poly.pdbx_strand_id
1 'polypeptide(L)'
;MPCLTSLALAGLSLVAPALAACDYGTHLNPRSEGAVPISTFGYTALDGPLNWHGLNATANALCATGKHQSPINIDSSIQRIEGRSVEFVVDAYPYGAEFENLGTTVEVPVNGTLWADGKMYKLAQFHFHSTSEHRVEQEYFPMETHFVFSAPDKSTAVVSFLIELGLPDPLLTAVFASVGMISTPGSATTTGPLVFAPLEAHLKAHPIFTYSGSLTTPPCSEGVTWYISSKPLQIDETTYHRVKDVIKFNSRYTQNTLGEANLLQHAASLLK
;
A
#
# COMPACT_ATOMS: atom_id res chain seq x y z
N MET A 1 -63.65 9.14 -34.09
CA MET A 1 -62.50 9.87 -33.60
C MET A 1 -61.94 9.08 -32.44
N PRO A 2 -60.84 8.34 -32.60
CA PRO A 2 -60.21 7.66 -31.48
C PRO A 2 -59.10 8.52 -30.87
N CYS A 3 -59.13 8.59 -29.55
CA CYS A 3 -58.20 9.29 -28.71
C CYS A 3 -56.89 8.48 -28.61
N LEU A 4 -55.76 9.08 -28.97
CA LEU A 4 -54.41 8.52 -28.83
C LEU A 4 -53.92 8.81 -27.43
N THR A 5 -53.79 7.78 -26.62
CA THR A 5 -53.10 7.84 -25.31
C THR A 5 -51.59 7.60 -25.53
N SER A 6 -50.81 8.64 -25.28
CA SER A 6 -49.35 8.54 -25.28
C SER A 6 -48.87 7.84 -23.99
N LEU A 7 -48.24 6.69 -24.14
CA LEU A 7 -47.45 6.06 -23.06
C LEU A 7 -46.10 6.77 -22.93
N ALA A 8 -45.88 7.43 -21.82
CA ALA A 8 -44.56 7.92 -21.45
C ALA A 8 -43.74 6.75 -20.84
N LEU A 9 -42.71 6.29 -21.52
CA LEU A 9 -41.70 5.39 -20.94
C LEU A 9 -40.85 6.21 -19.98
N ALA A 10 -41.01 5.99 -18.68
CA ALA A 10 -40.04 6.45 -17.69
C ALA A 10 -38.81 5.56 -17.75
N GLY A 11 -37.74 6.06 -18.32
CA GLY A 11 -36.43 5.42 -18.30
C GLY A 11 -35.88 5.41 -16.86
N LEU A 12 -35.86 4.25 -16.21
CA LEU A 12 -35.13 4.03 -14.97
C LEU A 12 -33.63 4.01 -15.30
N SER A 13 -32.96 5.14 -15.10
CA SER A 13 -31.49 5.18 -15.10
C SER A 13 -31.01 4.40 -13.88
N LEU A 14 -30.58 3.17 -14.08
CA LEU A 14 -29.78 2.43 -13.11
C LEU A 14 -28.44 3.16 -12.96
N VAL A 15 -28.32 4.02 -11.97
CA VAL A 15 -27.03 4.50 -11.49
C VAL A 15 -26.39 3.30 -10.79
N ALA A 16 -25.55 2.58 -11.51
CA ALA A 16 -24.66 1.61 -10.89
C ALA A 16 -23.81 2.37 -9.84
N PRO A 17 -23.74 1.91 -8.59
CA PRO A 17 -22.78 2.48 -7.64
C PRO A 17 -21.41 2.28 -8.27
N ALA A 18 -20.69 3.37 -8.53
CA ALA A 18 -19.27 3.31 -8.80
C ALA A 18 -18.63 2.76 -7.52
N LEU A 19 -18.36 1.45 -7.52
CA LEU A 19 -17.43 0.86 -6.58
C LEU A 19 -16.13 1.58 -6.85
N ALA A 20 -15.72 2.43 -5.92
CA ALA A 20 -14.35 2.96 -5.87
C ALA A 20 -13.46 1.77 -5.49
N ALA A 21 -13.24 0.87 -6.45
CA ALA A 21 -12.16 -0.05 -6.41
C ALA A 21 -10.91 0.81 -6.55
N CYS A 22 -9.93 0.63 -5.68
CA CYS A 22 -8.56 1.04 -5.98
C CYS A 22 -8.10 0.15 -7.14
N ASP A 23 -8.38 0.61 -8.35
CA ASP A 23 -8.24 -0.14 -9.60
C ASP A 23 -6.78 -0.12 -10.10
N TYR A 24 -5.84 0.15 -9.20
CA TYR A 24 -4.45 0.45 -9.52
C TYR A 24 -3.48 -0.41 -8.72
N GLY A 25 -3.58 -1.73 -8.87
CA GLY A 25 -2.46 -2.63 -8.58
C GLY A 25 -2.31 -3.14 -7.15
N THR A 26 -2.82 -2.47 -6.11
CA THR A 26 -2.90 -3.04 -4.76
C THR A 26 -4.36 -3.21 -4.37
N HIS A 27 -4.79 -4.45 -4.08
CA HIS A 27 -6.19 -4.74 -3.81
C HIS A 27 -6.57 -4.41 -2.36
N LEU A 28 -7.57 -3.55 -2.18
CA LEU A 28 -8.22 -3.29 -0.89
C LEU A 28 -9.32 -4.30 -0.54
N ASN A 29 -9.66 -5.21 -1.46
CA ASN A 29 -10.68 -6.22 -1.26
C ASN A 29 -10.17 -7.61 -1.64
N PRO A 30 -10.60 -8.69 -0.91
CA PRO A 30 -10.30 -10.05 -1.29
C PRO A 30 -10.78 -10.32 -2.72
N ARG A 31 -9.95 -10.97 -3.53
CA ARG A 31 -10.27 -11.31 -4.91
C ARG A 31 -11.31 -12.41 -5.04
N SER A 32 -12.10 -12.32 -6.12
CA SER A 32 -12.66 -13.51 -6.77
C SER A 32 -11.54 -14.20 -7.59
N GLU A 33 -11.54 -15.53 -7.67
CA GLU A 33 -10.60 -16.31 -8.47
C GLU A 33 -10.42 -15.73 -9.88
N GLY A 34 -9.18 -15.37 -10.25
CA GLY A 34 -8.87 -14.75 -11.54
C GLY A 34 -7.37 -14.53 -11.74
N ALA A 35 -7.00 -14.05 -12.92
CA ALA A 35 -5.62 -13.71 -13.25
C ALA A 35 -5.10 -12.57 -12.36
N VAL A 36 -3.81 -12.63 -11.99
CA VAL A 36 -3.12 -11.57 -11.24
C VAL A 36 -3.19 -10.27 -12.05
N PRO A 37 -3.77 -9.18 -11.52
CA PRO A 37 -3.82 -7.91 -12.25
C PRO A 37 -2.43 -7.30 -12.31
N ILE A 38 -2.12 -6.72 -13.45
CA ILE A 38 -0.88 -5.95 -13.64
C ILE A 38 -1.20 -4.48 -13.43
N SER A 39 -0.36 -3.79 -12.66
CA SER A 39 -0.48 -2.35 -12.44
C SER A 39 -0.44 -1.56 -13.75
N THR A 40 -1.24 -0.50 -13.83
CA THR A 40 -1.31 0.40 -14.99
C THR A 40 -0.38 1.62 -14.86
N PHE A 41 0.44 1.65 -13.83
CA PHE A 41 1.45 2.66 -13.55
C PHE A 41 2.79 1.97 -13.28
N GLY A 42 3.87 2.75 -13.24
CA GLY A 42 5.21 2.29 -12.91
C GLY A 42 5.94 3.29 -12.02
N TYR A 43 7.26 3.14 -11.95
CA TYR A 43 8.11 3.99 -11.12
C TYR A 43 9.21 4.71 -11.94
N THR A 44 9.20 4.58 -13.25
CA THR A 44 10.21 5.16 -14.15
C THR A 44 9.55 5.95 -15.30
N ALA A 45 10.28 6.90 -15.85
CA ALA A 45 9.86 7.70 -17.00
C ALA A 45 8.44 8.28 -16.86
N LEU A 46 7.62 8.18 -17.90
CA LEU A 46 6.26 8.74 -17.93
C LEU A 46 5.23 7.90 -17.18
N ASP A 47 5.58 6.68 -16.76
CA ASP A 47 4.73 5.85 -15.90
C ASP A 47 5.03 6.06 -14.41
N GLY A 48 6.08 6.84 -14.10
CA GLY A 48 6.57 7.07 -12.74
C GLY A 48 5.84 8.17 -11.95
N PRO A 49 6.19 8.32 -10.65
CA PRO A 49 5.49 9.17 -9.70
C PRO A 49 5.40 10.64 -10.09
N LEU A 50 6.34 11.15 -10.89
CA LEU A 50 6.31 12.52 -11.38
C LEU A 50 5.22 12.75 -12.45
N ASN A 51 4.70 11.68 -13.06
CA ASN A 51 3.68 11.76 -14.10
C ASN A 51 2.42 10.95 -13.80
N TRP A 52 2.25 10.38 -12.62
CA TRP A 52 1.03 9.62 -12.30
C TRP A 52 -0.25 10.42 -12.53
N HIS A 53 -0.24 11.73 -12.25
CA HIS A 53 -1.35 12.61 -12.62
C HIS A 53 -1.64 12.57 -14.13
N GLY A 54 -0.62 12.55 -14.98
CA GLY A 54 -0.76 12.51 -16.44
C GLY A 54 -1.35 11.21 -16.98
N LEU A 55 -1.23 10.08 -16.25
CA LEU A 55 -1.82 8.80 -16.64
C LEU A 55 -3.35 8.85 -16.60
N ASN A 56 -3.92 9.54 -15.61
CA ASN A 56 -5.35 9.82 -15.52
C ASN A 56 -5.57 11.07 -14.66
N ALA A 57 -5.68 12.23 -15.31
CA ALA A 57 -5.73 13.52 -14.64
C ALA A 57 -6.91 13.68 -13.66
N THR A 58 -8.03 13.00 -13.90
CA THR A 58 -9.20 13.04 -13.01
C THR A 58 -9.02 12.10 -11.82
N ALA A 59 -8.72 10.84 -12.06
CA ALA A 59 -8.58 9.86 -10.99
C ALA A 59 -7.36 10.15 -10.11
N ASN A 60 -6.24 10.55 -10.71
CA ASN A 60 -4.96 10.79 -10.04
C ASN A 60 -4.71 12.26 -9.67
N ALA A 61 -5.76 13.08 -9.57
CA ALA A 61 -5.63 14.51 -9.25
C ALA A 61 -4.82 14.74 -7.97
N LEU A 62 -5.06 13.95 -6.93
CA LEU A 62 -4.39 14.08 -5.65
C LEU A 62 -2.90 13.75 -5.70
N CYS A 63 -2.43 12.97 -6.68
CA CYS A 63 -0.99 12.72 -6.85
C CYS A 63 -0.20 14.01 -7.11
N ALA A 64 -0.84 15.03 -7.72
CA ALA A 64 -0.22 16.32 -8.05
C ALA A 64 -0.72 17.49 -7.21
N THR A 65 -1.84 17.36 -6.48
CA THR A 65 -2.48 18.48 -5.77
C THR A 65 -2.76 18.21 -4.30
N GLY A 66 -2.68 16.95 -3.86
CA GLY A 66 -2.92 16.58 -2.48
C GLY A 66 -1.89 17.18 -1.52
N LYS A 67 -2.34 17.54 -0.32
CA LYS A 67 -1.53 18.22 0.70
C LYS A 67 -1.17 17.32 1.89
N HIS A 68 -1.86 16.18 2.02
CA HIS A 68 -1.58 15.17 3.04
C HIS A 68 -1.09 13.90 2.38
N GLN A 69 -0.03 14.03 1.59
CA GLN A 69 0.47 12.95 0.78
C GLN A 69 1.52 12.10 1.51
N SER A 70 1.61 10.82 1.12
CA SER A 70 2.60 9.84 1.57
C SER A 70 3.50 9.41 0.41
N PRO A 71 4.75 8.95 0.70
CA PRO A 71 5.40 8.84 2.00
C PRO A 71 5.94 10.18 2.51
N ILE A 72 6.30 10.24 3.81
CA ILE A 72 6.92 11.42 4.43
C ILE A 72 8.31 11.10 5.00
N ASN A 73 9.06 12.14 5.33
CA ASN A 73 10.20 12.03 6.23
C ASN A 73 9.69 12.07 7.67
N ILE A 74 9.97 11.03 8.43
CA ILE A 74 9.60 10.91 9.84
C ILE A 74 10.71 11.56 10.66
N ASP A 75 10.38 12.62 11.36
CA ASP A 75 11.24 13.34 12.29
C ASP A 75 10.56 13.50 13.65
N SER A 76 11.15 14.29 14.54
CA SER A 76 10.63 14.51 15.89
C SER A 76 9.24 15.17 15.96
N SER A 77 8.73 15.74 14.87
CA SER A 77 7.39 16.34 14.79
C SER A 77 6.28 15.33 14.60
N ILE A 78 6.61 14.10 14.13
CA ILE A 78 5.63 13.06 13.89
C ILE A 78 5.24 12.38 15.20
N GLN A 79 3.94 12.25 15.43
CA GLN A 79 3.39 11.64 16.63
C GLN A 79 3.92 10.23 16.84
N ARG A 80 4.28 9.91 18.09
CA ARG A 80 4.63 8.55 18.53
C ARG A 80 3.60 8.06 19.54
N ILE A 81 3.17 6.82 19.37
CA ILE A 81 2.27 6.11 20.27
C ILE A 81 2.91 4.80 20.72
N GLU A 82 2.41 4.22 21.79
CA GLU A 82 2.85 2.91 22.26
C GLU A 82 2.34 1.83 21.31
N GLY A 83 3.19 0.85 20.96
CA GLY A 83 2.81 -0.26 20.07
C GLY A 83 1.61 -1.07 20.56
N ARG A 84 1.46 -1.18 21.90
CA ARG A 84 0.30 -1.83 22.55
C ARG A 84 -1.02 -1.05 22.45
N SER A 85 -1.03 0.19 21.93
CA SER A 85 -2.25 0.96 21.72
C SER A 85 -3.03 0.54 20.50
N VAL A 86 -2.44 -0.30 19.65
CA VAL A 86 -3.10 -0.94 18.50
C VAL A 86 -3.07 -2.46 18.67
N GLU A 87 -4.12 -3.13 18.22
CA GLU A 87 -4.17 -4.59 18.16
C GLU A 87 -4.08 -5.00 16.68
N PHE A 88 -2.94 -5.53 16.30
CA PHE A 88 -2.61 -5.98 14.95
C PHE A 88 -2.54 -7.50 14.98
N VAL A 89 -3.40 -8.18 14.22
CA VAL A 89 -3.51 -9.64 14.16
C VAL A 89 -3.60 -10.07 12.71
N VAL A 90 -2.80 -11.05 12.31
CA VAL A 90 -2.81 -11.64 10.97
C VAL A 90 -2.99 -13.16 11.09
N ASP A 91 -3.89 -13.71 10.30
CA ASP A 91 -4.14 -15.15 10.30
C ASP A 91 -2.89 -15.94 9.88
N ALA A 92 -2.67 -17.10 10.51
CA ALA A 92 -1.56 -17.96 10.14
C ALA A 92 -1.87 -18.74 8.86
N TYR A 93 -0.84 -18.94 8.01
CA TYR A 93 -0.93 -19.70 6.76
C TYR A 93 0.06 -20.88 6.80
N PRO A 94 -0.29 -21.99 7.45
CA PRO A 94 0.65 -23.10 7.68
C PRO A 94 1.09 -23.83 6.40
N TYR A 95 0.36 -23.62 5.29
CA TYR A 95 0.67 -24.17 3.98
C TYR A 95 1.13 -23.11 2.96
N GLY A 96 1.44 -21.91 3.45
CA GLY A 96 1.72 -20.73 2.62
C GLY A 96 0.46 -20.00 2.17
N ALA A 97 0.65 -18.82 1.60
CA ALA A 97 -0.38 -17.97 1.02
C ALA A 97 -0.06 -17.72 -0.46
N GLU A 98 -1.04 -17.27 -1.23
CA GLU A 98 -0.82 -16.80 -2.59
C GLU A 98 0.21 -15.67 -2.60
N PHE A 99 1.12 -15.70 -3.57
CA PHE A 99 2.21 -14.74 -3.70
C PHE A 99 2.29 -14.28 -5.15
N GLU A 100 2.08 -13.00 -5.40
CA GLU A 100 1.79 -12.44 -6.70
C GLU A 100 2.78 -11.36 -7.11
N ASN A 101 3.07 -11.26 -8.42
CA ASN A 101 3.81 -10.17 -9.00
C ASN A 101 2.87 -9.24 -9.79
N LEU A 102 2.60 -8.05 -9.25
CA LEU A 102 1.72 -7.04 -9.87
C LEU A 102 2.44 -6.18 -10.93
N GLY A 103 3.71 -6.47 -11.21
CA GLY A 103 4.55 -5.68 -12.11
C GLY A 103 5.19 -4.45 -11.45
N THR A 104 4.62 -3.95 -10.37
CA THR A 104 5.12 -2.80 -9.59
C THR A 104 5.56 -3.20 -8.18
N THR A 105 5.08 -4.32 -7.69
CA THR A 105 5.43 -4.91 -6.39
C THR A 105 5.12 -6.39 -6.39
N VAL A 106 5.54 -7.09 -5.34
CA VAL A 106 5.01 -8.41 -5.00
C VAL A 106 4.06 -8.28 -3.81
N GLU A 107 2.93 -8.97 -3.89
CA GLU A 107 1.81 -8.88 -2.93
C GLU A 107 1.43 -10.26 -2.41
N VAL A 108 1.01 -10.30 -1.15
CA VAL A 108 0.46 -11.51 -0.50
C VAL A 108 -0.93 -11.17 0.04
N PRO A 109 -2.01 -11.63 -0.61
CA PRO A 109 -3.36 -11.52 -0.06
C PRO A 109 -3.50 -12.38 1.20
N VAL A 110 -3.87 -11.76 2.32
CA VAL A 110 -4.03 -12.43 3.62
C VAL A 110 -5.17 -11.80 4.41
N ASN A 111 -5.69 -12.53 5.38
CA ASN A 111 -6.71 -12.04 6.30
C ASN A 111 -6.11 -11.65 7.65
N GLY A 112 -6.79 -10.75 8.33
CA GLY A 112 -6.41 -10.29 9.64
C GLY A 112 -7.25 -9.10 10.08
N THR A 113 -6.93 -8.54 11.23
CA THR A 113 -7.63 -7.38 11.79
C THR A 113 -6.65 -6.40 12.40
N LEU A 114 -7.01 -5.12 12.33
CA LEU A 114 -6.38 -4.05 13.08
C LEU A 114 -7.48 -3.36 13.90
N TRP A 115 -7.30 -3.30 15.23
CA TRP A 115 -8.09 -2.46 16.11
C TRP A 115 -7.25 -1.26 16.53
N ALA A 116 -7.67 -0.07 16.14
CA ALA A 116 -6.98 1.18 16.43
C ALA A 116 -7.97 2.33 16.52
N ASP A 117 -7.77 3.26 17.44
CA ASP A 117 -8.59 4.45 17.65
C ASP A 117 -10.10 4.14 17.77
N GLY A 118 -10.44 3.01 18.43
CA GLY A 118 -11.82 2.56 18.63
C GLY A 118 -12.51 2.01 17.36
N LYS A 119 -11.75 1.74 16.30
CA LYS A 119 -12.25 1.24 15.02
C LYS A 119 -11.56 -0.08 14.66
N MET A 120 -12.34 -0.98 14.06
CA MET A 120 -11.85 -2.24 13.51
C MET A 120 -11.70 -2.15 11.99
N TYR A 121 -10.55 -2.55 11.49
CA TYR A 121 -10.23 -2.66 10.07
C TYR A 121 -9.92 -4.11 9.73
N LYS A 122 -10.23 -4.52 8.50
CA LYS A 122 -9.90 -5.85 7.95
C LYS A 122 -8.69 -5.76 7.05
N LEU A 123 -7.74 -6.68 7.24
CA LEU A 123 -6.57 -6.82 6.37
C LEU A 123 -7.00 -7.36 5.01
N ALA A 124 -6.48 -6.75 3.94
CA ALA A 124 -6.68 -7.20 2.58
C ALA A 124 -5.43 -7.90 2.03
N GLN A 125 -4.25 -7.35 2.27
CA GLN A 125 -2.97 -7.82 1.71
C GLN A 125 -1.80 -7.14 2.41
N PHE A 126 -0.58 -7.65 2.16
CA PHE A 126 0.66 -6.90 2.38
C PHE A 126 1.56 -6.99 1.15
N HIS A 127 2.37 -5.95 0.95
CA HIS A 127 3.27 -5.82 -0.20
C HIS A 127 4.56 -5.10 0.19
N PHE A 128 5.50 -4.97 -0.76
CA PHE A 128 6.86 -4.53 -0.48
C PHE A 128 7.35 -3.44 -1.41
N HIS A 129 8.20 -2.58 -0.84
CA HIS A 129 8.91 -1.51 -1.55
C HIS A 129 10.43 -1.66 -1.36
N SER A 130 11.18 -1.34 -2.41
CA SER A 130 12.64 -1.19 -2.40
C SER A 130 13.03 0.06 -3.24
N THR A 131 13.62 1.04 -2.60
CA THR A 131 13.95 1.25 -1.19
C THR A 131 12.70 1.41 -0.32
N SER A 132 12.85 1.75 0.99
CA SER A 132 11.71 2.21 1.77
C SER A 132 11.09 3.44 1.12
N GLU A 133 9.79 3.65 1.31
CA GLU A 133 9.10 4.86 0.89
C GLU A 133 9.25 5.96 1.95
N HIS A 134 9.00 5.60 3.23
CA HIS A 134 9.26 6.51 4.34
C HIS A 134 10.77 6.62 4.61
N ARG A 135 11.15 7.82 5.04
CA ARG A 135 12.47 8.11 5.61
C ARG A 135 12.31 8.32 7.12
N VAL A 136 13.36 7.99 7.87
CA VAL A 136 13.49 8.40 9.26
C VAL A 136 14.74 9.25 9.39
N GLU A 137 14.59 10.48 9.90
CA GLU A 137 15.68 11.47 10.00
C GLU A 137 16.44 11.60 8.66
N GLN A 138 15.69 11.63 7.54
CA GLN A 138 16.15 11.77 6.15
C GLN A 138 16.85 10.54 5.54
N GLU A 139 16.98 9.44 6.28
CA GLU A 139 17.61 8.21 5.80
C GLU A 139 16.58 7.21 5.29
N TYR A 140 16.87 6.55 4.18
CA TYR A 140 16.12 5.41 3.65
C TYR A 140 16.58 4.10 4.26
N PHE A 141 15.67 3.14 4.29
CA PHE A 141 15.96 1.74 4.55
C PHE A 141 15.99 0.93 3.23
N PRO A 142 16.67 -0.22 3.21
CA PRO A 142 16.70 -1.10 2.04
C PRO A 142 15.33 -1.48 1.50
N MET A 143 14.35 -1.72 2.40
CA MET A 143 12.98 -2.08 2.04
C MET A 143 11.97 -1.56 3.06
N GLU A 144 10.70 -1.62 2.67
CA GLU A 144 9.54 -1.37 3.52
C GLU A 144 8.40 -2.31 3.14
N THR A 145 7.60 -2.76 4.10
CA THR A 145 6.39 -3.54 3.86
C THR A 145 5.17 -2.81 4.40
N HIS A 146 4.07 -2.85 3.64
CA HIS A 146 2.78 -2.25 3.98
C HIS A 146 1.71 -3.33 4.13
N PHE A 147 1.08 -3.39 5.30
CA PHE A 147 -0.13 -4.18 5.56
C PHE A 147 -1.33 -3.25 5.42
N VAL A 148 -2.19 -3.50 4.43
CA VAL A 148 -3.26 -2.58 4.03
C VAL A 148 -4.60 -3.07 4.55
N PHE A 149 -5.27 -2.21 5.31
CA PHE A 149 -6.53 -2.50 5.99
C PHE A 149 -7.64 -1.55 5.54
N SER A 150 -8.86 -2.05 5.52
CA SER A 150 -10.07 -1.25 5.27
C SER A 150 -11.14 -1.50 6.32
N ALA A 151 -11.89 -0.45 6.66
CA ALA A 151 -13.06 -0.52 7.53
C ALA A 151 -14.37 -0.47 6.71
N PRO A 152 -15.53 -0.84 7.29
CA PRO A 152 -16.82 -0.81 6.60
C PRO A 152 -17.22 0.58 6.10
N ASP A 153 -16.74 1.65 6.73
CA ASP A 153 -16.95 3.04 6.32
C ASP A 153 -16.00 3.50 5.21
N LYS A 154 -15.22 2.57 4.64
CA LYS A 154 -14.20 2.78 3.60
C LYS A 154 -12.96 3.57 4.05
N SER A 155 -12.80 3.84 5.34
CA SER A 155 -11.54 4.36 5.84
C SER A 155 -10.44 3.31 5.70
N THR A 156 -9.23 3.75 5.41
CA THR A 156 -8.04 2.91 5.19
C THR A 156 -7.02 3.16 6.28
N ALA A 157 -6.40 2.09 6.76
CA ALA A 157 -5.24 2.15 7.63
C ALA A 157 -4.12 1.28 7.05
N VAL A 158 -2.87 1.68 7.28
CA VAL A 158 -1.69 0.91 6.89
C VAL A 158 -0.79 0.72 8.10
N VAL A 159 -0.43 -0.54 8.37
CA VAL A 159 0.66 -0.86 9.30
C VAL A 159 1.91 -1.12 8.46
N SER A 160 2.99 -0.39 8.76
CA SER A 160 4.23 -0.45 8.00
C SER A 160 5.41 -0.87 8.88
N PHE A 161 6.31 -1.63 8.28
CA PHE A 161 7.61 -1.98 8.86
C PHE A 161 8.72 -1.62 7.89
N LEU A 162 9.65 -0.79 8.36
CA LEU A 162 10.93 -0.57 7.69
C LEU A 162 11.77 -1.85 7.81
N ILE A 163 12.61 -2.12 6.81
CA ILE A 163 13.43 -3.34 6.76
C ILE A 163 14.88 -2.95 6.48
N GLU A 164 15.77 -3.33 7.39
CA GLU A 164 17.22 -3.13 7.28
C GLU A 164 17.95 -4.44 6.92
N LEU A 165 19.17 -4.35 6.40
CA LEU A 165 20.02 -5.52 6.20
C LEU A 165 20.52 -6.03 7.55
N GLY A 166 20.46 -7.35 7.75
CA GLY A 166 20.87 -7.96 9.02
C GLY A 166 20.70 -9.47 9.02
N LEU A 167 20.26 -9.99 10.15
CA LEU A 167 19.95 -11.41 10.28
C LEU A 167 18.67 -11.77 9.53
N PRO A 168 18.55 -13.01 9.02
CA PRO A 168 17.33 -13.43 8.33
C PRO A 168 16.14 -13.46 9.30
N ASP A 169 15.10 -12.68 9.02
CA ASP A 169 13.82 -12.80 9.68
C ASP A 169 13.07 -14.02 9.17
N PRO A 170 12.54 -14.90 10.04
CA PRO A 170 11.87 -16.12 9.62
C PRO A 170 10.63 -15.88 8.75
N LEU A 171 9.84 -14.83 9.02
CA LEU A 171 8.66 -14.48 8.22
C LEU A 171 9.08 -14.01 6.83
N LEU A 172 10.02 -13.06 6.72
CA LEU A 172 10.52 -12.57 5.43
C LEU A 172 11.19 -13.70 4.62
N THR A 173 11.93 -14.58 5.29
CA THR A 173 12.52 -15.78 4.64
C THR A 173 11.43 -16.67 4.04
N ALA A 174 10.34 -16.92 4.77
CA ALA A 174 9.23 -17.75 4.29
C ALA A 174 8.46 -17.07 3.15
N VAL A 175 8.18 -15.77 3.26
CA VAL A 175 7.52 -14.99 2.20
C VAL A 175 8.31 -15.07 0.90
N PHE A 176 9.61 -14.82 0.96
CA PHE A 176 10.46 -14.71 -0.23
C PHE A 176 11.10 -16.04 -0.69
N ALA A 177 10.74 -17.17 -0.06
CA ALA A 177 11.30 -18.47 -0.43
C ALA A 177 11.16 -18.78 -1.93
N SER A 178 10.03 -18.40 -2.52
CA SER A 178 9.67 -18.66 -3.92
C SER A 178 9.66 -17.43 -4.82
N VAL A 179 10.20 -16.27 -4.37
CA VAL A 179 10.13 -15.00 -5.12
C VAL A 179 10.68 -15.08 -6.54
N GLY A 180 11.72 -15.87 -6.78
CA GLY A 180 12.30 -16.07 -8.11
C GLY A 180 11.35 -16.75 -9.12
N MET A 181 10.31 -17.44 -8.64
CA MET A 181 9.30 -18.11 -9.49
C MET A 181 8.29 -17.11 -10.10
N ILE A 182 8.21 -15.92 -9.55
CA ILE A 182 7.29 -14.86 -10.00
C ILE A 182 8.04 -13.65 -10.58
N SER A 183 9.14 -13.87 -11.29
CA SER A 183 9.92 -12.81 -11.92
C SER A 183 9.19 -12.09 -13.07
N THR A 184 8.15 -12.70 -13.61
CA THR A 184 7.33 -12.12 -14.69
C THR A 184 6.08 -11.44 -14.12
N PRO A 185 5.78 -10.18 -14.47
CA PRO A 185 4.53 -9.54 -14.08
C PRO A 185 3.29 -10.37 -14.45
N GLY A 186 2.31 -10.44 -13.55
CA GLY A 186 1.10 -11.25 -13.72
C GLY A 186 1.24 -12.70 -13.29
N SER A 187 2.43 -13.13 -12.81
CA SER A 187 2.64 -14.48 -12.29
C SER A 187 2.30 -14.57 -10.80
N ALA A 188 1.91 -15.77 -10.37
CA ALA A 188 1.67 -16.13 -8.97
C ALA A 188 2.34 -17.44 -8.60
N THR A 189 2.62 -17.60 -7.31
CA THR A 189 3.11 -18.81 -6.66
C THR A 189 2.58 -18.88 -5.23
N THR A 190 3.17 -19.72 -4.40
CA THR A 190 2.82 -19.82 -2.98
C THR A 190 4.06 -19.48 -2.14
N THR A 191 3.88 -18.75 -1.05
CA THR A 191 4.93 -18.50 -0.04
C THR A 191 5.29 -19.79 0.70
N GLY A 192 6.34 -19.78 1.50
CA GLY A 192 6.49 -20.77 2.60
C GLY A 192 5.40 -20.57 3.67
N PRO A 193 5.37 -21.45 4.70
CA PRO A 193 4.44 -21.29 5.83
C PRO A 193 4.61 -19.95 6.54
N LEU A 194 3.51 -19.22 6.77
CA LEU A 194 3.54 -17.90 7.40
C LEU A 194 3.01 -17.96 8.84
N VAL A 195 3.81 -17.44 9.77
CA VAL A 195 3.47 -17.30 11.19
C VAL A 195 3.71 -15.84 11.57
N PHE A 196 2.65 -15.10 11.89
CA PHE A 196 2.71 -13.67 12.14
C PHE A 196 2.85 -13.29 13.63
N ALA A 197 2.67 -14.22 14.56
CA ALA A 197 2.77 -13.93 15.98
C ALA A 197 4.08 -13.22 16.42
N PRO A 198 5.27 -13.53 15.85
CA PRO A 198 6.48 -12.75 16.15
C PRO A 198 6.40 -11.31 15.65
N LEU A 199 5.80 -11.06 14.47
CA LEU A 199 5.61 -9.72 13.92
C LEU A 199 4.61 -8.90 14.76
N GLU A 200 3.52 -9.52 15.20
CA GLU A 200 2.53 -8.92 16.12
C GLU A 200 3.19 -8.52 17.45
N ALA A 201 3.99 -9.42 18.01
CA ALA A 201 4.76 -9.15 19.22
C ALA A 201 5.79 -8.03 19.02
N HIS A 202 6.44 -7.99 17.86
CA HIS A 202 7.38 -6.94 17.48
C HIS A 202 6.68 -5.56 17.44
N LEU A 203 5.54 -5.43 16.76
CA LEU A 203 4.80 -4.17 16.73
C LEU A 203 4.37 -3.72 18.11
N LYS A 204 3.84 -4.65 18.92
CA LYS A 204 3.38 -4.39 20.28
C LYS A 204 4.49 -3.93 21.23
N ALA A 205 5.72 -4.41 21.01
CA ALA A 205 6.87 -4.14 21.88
C ALA A 205 7.55 -2.80 21.62
N HIS A 206 7.33 -2.20 20.45
CA HIS A 206 8.04 -0.99 20.04
C HIS A 206 7.09 0.19 19.83
N PRO A 207 7.55 1.44 20.02
CA PRO A 207 6.77 2.63 19.65
C PRO A 207 6.42 2.63 18.16
N ILE A 208 5.32 3.29 17.84
CA ILE A 208 4.79 3.44 16.47
C ILE A 208 4.73 4.92 16.15
N PHE A 209 5.22 5.31 14.99
CA PHE A 209 4.93 6.62 14.40
C PHE A 209 3.55 6.56 13.75
N THR A 210 2.75 7.63 13.93
CA THR A 210 1.41 7.70 13.35
C THR A 210 1.13 9.08 12.76
N TYR A 211 0.45 9.09 11.61
CA TYR A 211 0.00 10.30 10.94
C TYR A 211 -1.14 10.00 9.96
N SER A 212 -1.89 11.03 9.57
CA SER A 212 -2.87 10.93 8.48
C SER A 212 -2.23 11.38 7.17
N GLY A 213 -2.15 10.47 6.22
CA GLY A 213 -1.53 10.66 4.91
C GLY A 213 -2.39 10.15 3.77
N SER A 214 -1.76 9.54 2.78
CA SER A 214 -2.40 9.04 1.56
C SER A 214 -1.96 7.62 1.21
N LEU A 215 -2.57 7.05 0.18
CA LEU A 215 -1.97 5.96 -0.58
C LEU A 215 -0.66 6.47 -1.22
N THR A 216 0.35 5.62 -1.28
CA THR A 216 1.65 5.91 -1.93
C THR A 216 1.67 5.55 -3.41
N THR A 217 0.54 5.07 -3.94
CA THR A 217 0.33 4.72 -5.34
C THR A 217 -0.90 5.45 -5.89
N PRO A 218 -1.07 5.59 -7.21
CA PRO A 218 -2.33 6.06 -7.78
C PRO A 218 -3.55 5.34 -7.17
N PRO A 219 -4.64 6.07 -6.85
CA PRO A 219 -4.92 7.46 -7.14
C PRO A 219 -4.43 8.47 -6.08
N CYS A 220 -3.53 8.09 -5.16
CA CYS A 220 -2.96 8.93 -4.11
C CYS A 220 -4.02 9.49 -3.14
N SER A 221 -5.10 8.74 -2.92
CA SER A 221 -6.22 9.15 -2.05
C SER A 221 -5.74 9.44 -0.64
N GLU A 222 -6.16 10.60 -0.10
CA GLU A 222 -5.85 11.02 1.26
C GLU A 222 -6.80 10.42 2.30
N GLY A 223 -6.49 10.57 3.60
CA GLY A 223 -7.27 10.04 4.70
C GLY A 223 -6.84 8.62 5.12
N VAL A 224 -5.65 8.19 4.71
CA VAL A 224 -5.04 6.93 5.16
C VAL A 224 -4.36 7.16 6.51
N THR A 225 -4.72 6.38 7.53
CA THR A 225 -4.02 6.40 8.82
C THR A 225 -2.82 5.45 8.76
N TRP A 226 -1.64 5.99 9.00
CA TRP A 226 -0.38 5.25 9.00
C TRP A 226 0.04 4.89 10.42
N TYR A 227 0.48 3.64 10.61
CA TYR A 227 1.09 3.09 11.82
C TYR A 227 2.42 2.44 11.44
N ILE A 228 3.54 3.10 11.71
CA ILE A 228 4.87 2.68 11.26
C ILE A 228 5.69 2.26 12.47
N SER A 229 6.13 1.00 12.52
CA SER A 229 7.01 0.53 13.59
C SER A 229 8.29 1.34 13.63
N SER A 230 8.66 1.87 14.80
CA SER A 230 9.92 2.60 14.96
C SER A 230 11.15 1.68 14.97
N LYS A 231 10.95 0.37 15.10
CA LYS A 231 12.02 -0.62 15.06
C LYS A 231 11.95 -1.40 13.74
N PRO A 232 12.98 -1.35 12.89
CA PRO A 232 13.01 -2.11 11.64
C PRO A 232 13.00 -3.62 11.88
N LEU A 233 12.46 -4.35 10.91
CA LEU A 233 12.72 -5.78 10.71
C LEU A 233 14.09 -5.96 10.05
N GLN A 234 14.56 -7.19 9.96
CA GLN A 234 15.83 -7.49 9.30
C GLN A 234 15.66 -8.48 8.15
N ILE A 235 16.43 -8.31 7.09
CA ILE A 235 16.52 -9.22 5.96
C ILE A 235 17.98 -9.50 5.65
N ASP A 236 18.31 -10.76 5.36
CA ASP A 236 19.66 -11.09 4.90
C ASP A 236 19.91 -10.60 3.47
N GLU A 237 21.18 -10.31 3.18
CA GLU A 237 21.60 -9.74 1.90
C GLU A 237 21.21 -10.61 0.69
N THR A 238 21.32 -11.93 0.82
CA THR A 238 20.99 -12.87 -0.26
C THR A 238 19.51 -12.81 -0.60
N THR A 239 18.65 -12.84 0.41
CA THR A 239 17.19 -12.73 0.24
C THR A 239 16.83 -11.36 -0.31
N TYR A 240 17.41 -10.27 0.21
CA TYR A 240 17.22 -8.90 -0.28
C TYR A 240 17.51 -8.80 -1.79
N HIS A 241 18.65 -9.29 -2.25
CA HIS A 241 19.02 -9.23 -3.67
C HIS A 241 18.05 -10.00 -4.56
N ARG A 242 17.61 -11.20 -4.13
CA ARG A 242 16.59 -11.97 -4.88
C ARG A 242 15.26 -11.23 -5.02
N VAL A 243 14.82 -10.57 -3.96
CA VAL A 243 13.59 -9.75 -3.99
C VAL A 243 13.79 -8.56 -4.91
N LYS A 244 14.90 -7.85 -4.76
CA LYS A 244 15.23 -6.66 -5.57
C LYS A 244 15.35 -6.98 -7.06
N ASP A 245 15.78 -8.19 -7.41
CA ASP A 245 15.82 -8.63 -8.82
C ASP A 245 14.42 -8.72 -9.44
N VAL A 246 13.38 -8.96 -8.62
CA VAL A 246 11.98 -9.05 -9.07
C VAL A 246 11.29 -7.70 -9.02
N ILE A 247 11.29 -7.02 -7.86
CA ILE A 247 10.53 -5.77 -7.70
C ILE A 247 11.24 -4.52 -8.21
N LYS A 248 12.58 -4.60 -8.40
CA LYS A 248 13.42 -3.46 -8.83
C LYS A 248 13.29 -2.28 -7.86
N PHE A 249 13.24 -1.05 -8.40
CA PHE A 249 12.94 0.17 -7.66
C PHE A 249 11.45 0.48 -7.80
N ASN A 250 10.75 0.57 -6.67
CA ASN A 250 9.30 0.79 -6.64
C ASN A 250 8.85 1.69 -5.48
N SER A 251 9.59 2.76 -5.23
CA SER A 251 9.26 3.71 -4.16
C SER A 251 8.87 5.07 -4.73
N ARG A 252 7.80 5.64 -4.19
CA ARG A 252 7.43 7.03 -4.45
C ARG A 252 8.40 7.96 -3.71
N TYR A 253 8.75 9.10 -4.31
CA TYR A 253 9.58 10.09 -3.64
C TYR A 253 8.87 10.68 -2.40
N THR A 254 9.65 11.06 -1.39
CA THR A 254 9.16 11.71 -0.17
C THR A 254 8.40 12.99 -0.50
N GLN A 255 7.21 13.12 0.04
CA GLN A 255 6.32 14.23 -0.18
C GLN A 255 6.67 15.43 0.73
N ASN A 256 5.99 16.55 0.52
CA ASN A 256 6.16 17.75 1.34
C ASN A 256 5.59 17.54 2.77
N THR A 257 5.92 18.46 3.67
CA THR A 257 5.31 18.53 5.01
C THR A 257 3.78 18.51 4.89
N LEU A 258 3.14 17.74 5.76
CA LEU A 258 1.68 17.58 5.76
C LEU A 258 0.96 18.93 5.90
N GLY A 259 -0.01 19.17 5.03
CA GLY A 259 -0.76 20.42 4.94
C GLY A 259 -0.14 21.46 4.00
N GLU A 260 1.13 21.32 3.63
CA GLU A 260 1.82 22.20 2.72
C GLU A 260 1.50 21.90 1.24
N ALA A 261 1.92 22.80 0.36
CA ALA A 261 1.68 22.65 -1.08
C ALA A 261 2.32 21.36 -1.62
N ASN A 262 1.60 20.63 -2.47
CA ASN A 262 2.15 19.48 -3.19
C ASN A 262 3.40 19.89 -3.99
N LEU A 263 4.45 19.06 -3.95
CA LEU A 263 5.74 19.37 -4.60
C LEU A 263 5.60 19.58 -6.11
N LEU A 264 4.76 18.77 -6.80
CA LEU A 264 4.53 18.93 -8.24
C LEU A 264 3.77 20.21 -8.54
N GLN A 265 2.73 20.54 -7.75
CA GLN A 265 1.98 21.79 -7.89
C GLN A 265 2.88 23.00 -7.63
N HIS A 266 3.72 22.93 -6.61
CA HIS A 266 4.68 24.01 -6.31
C HIS A 266 5.68 24.18 -7.45
N ALA A 267 6.32 23.10 -7.92
CA ALA A 267 7.26 23.14 -9.04
C ALA A 267 6.61 23.72 -10.31
N ALA A 268 5.40 23.28 -10.65
CA ALA A 268 4.66 23.78 -11.80
C ALA A 268 4.33 25.29 -11.68
N SER A 269 4.14 25.82 -10.48
CA SER A 269 3.87 27.25 -10.26
C SER A 269 5.08 28.16 -10.52
N LEU A 270 6.30 27.59 -10.41
CA LEU A 270 7.56 28.30 -10.65
C LEU A 270 7.99 28.31 -12.13
N LEU A 271 7.36 27.49 -12.96
CA LEU A 271 7.67 27.39 -14.40
C LEU A 271 6.76 28.24 -15.29
N LYS A 272 5.88 29.05 -14.68
CA LYS A 272 4.96 29.99 -15.36
C LYS A 272 5.58 31.41 -15.44
#